data_a798d34d1ea0004d5d46155c283d9d19
#
_entry.id   a798d34d1ea0004d5d46155c283d9d19
#
_cell.length_a   1.000
_cell.length_b   1.000
_cell.length_c   1.000
_cell.angle_alpha   90.00
_cell.angle_beta   90.00
_cell.angle_gamma   90.00
#
_symmetry.space_group_name_H-M   'P 1'
#
loop_
_entity.id
_entity.type
_entity.pdbx_description
1 polymer ?
#
loop_
_entity_poly.entity_id
_entity_poly.type
_entity_poly.pdbx_seq_one_letter_code
_entity_poly.pdbx_strand_id
1 'polypeptide(L)'
;MDRIRISGGQKLNGTIPISGAKNATLPLMIASLLTDQTLILDNVPRLADVGLLQRILGNHGVDVMVGGKRPGETQYDGQTLHISAANIIDTTAPYELVSRMRASFWVVAPLLARMGEAKVSMPGGCAIGTRPVDLLIMALESLGADIEVERGYVIARAKNGLRGGEIKFSKVTVGGTHTALMAASLARGTTVIENAAREPEITDVADCLNKMGAKITGAGSSRIVVEGVAKLNGARHRVLPDRIETGTYAMAVAMTGGDVLLENARAELLQSALDVLVQAGVEITPTNTGVRVARNGAGIGAVEVTTSPFPGFPTDLQAQLMALMTRAKGTSHITETIFENRFMHVQELVRLGAHIQLDGDRATIEGVKALTGAPVMATDLRASVSLVIAALAAEGETMVNRVYHLDRGFERLEDKLSACGAAIERISG
;
A
#
# COMPACT_ATOMS: atom_id res chain seq x y z
N MET A 1 -25.25 2.49 -3.08
CA MET A 1 -23.75 2.44 -3.13
C MET A 1 -23.23 3.78 -2.67
N ASP A 2 -22.40 3.81 -1.63
CA ASP A 2 -21.93 5.05 -1.03
C ASP A 2 -21.22 5.97 -2.01
N ARG A 3 -21.34 7.26 -1.78
CA ARG A 3 -20.70 8.36 -2.52
C ARG A 3 -20.09 9.34 -1.53
N ILE A 4 -19.14 10.13 -1.98
CA ILE A 4 -18.59 11.23 -1.19
C ILE A 4 -18.91 12.55 -1.90
N ARG A 5 -19.50 13.48 -1.15
CA ARG A 5 -19.78 14.85 -1.56
C ARG A 5 -18.71 15.77 -0.99
N ILE A 6 -18.16 16.66 -1.82
CA ILE A 6 -17.10 17.59 -1.43
C ILE A 6 -17.45 18.96 -1.98
N SER A 7 -17.50 19.96 -1.10
CA SER A 7 -17.54 21.37 -1.46
C SER A 7 -16.16 21.98 -1.24
N GLY A 8 -15.47 22.32 -2.33
CA GLY A 8 -14.09 22.77 -2.28
C GLY A 8 -13.89 24.18 -1.73
N GLY A 9 -12.64 24.61 -1.62
CA GLY A 9 -12.23 25.96 -1.25
C GLY A 9 -11.90 26.17 0.23
N GLN A 10 -12.04 25.15 1.09
CA GLN A 10 -11.68 25.26 2.51
C GLN A 10 -10.20 24.90 2.71
N LYS A 11 -9.48 25.69 3.55
CA LYS A 11 -8.13 25.37 3.98
C LYS A 11 -8.15 24.28 5.04
N LEU A 12 -7.18 23.38 4.99
CA LEU A 12 -7.03 22.31 5.98
C LEU A 12 -6.13 22.78 7.13
N ASN A 13 -6.64 22.70 8.36
CA ASN A 13 -5.88 23.05 9.56
C ASN A 13 -6.18 22.06 10.68
N GLY A 14 -5.15 21.67 11.43
CA GLY A 14 -5.32 20.78 12.57
C GLY A 14 -4.36 19.59 12.58
N THR A 15 -4.85 18.44 12.97
CA THR A 15 -4.05 17.21 13.09
C THR A 15 -4.75 16.06 12.40
N ILE A 16 -4.00 15.30 11.59
CA ILE A 16 -4.45 14.06 10.97
C ILE A 16 -3.59 12.92 11.50
N PRO A 17 -4.16 11.97 12.25
CA PRO A 17 -3.46 10.77 12.67
C PRO A 17 -3.26 9.83 11.48
N ILE A 18 -2.01 9.43 11.24
CA ILE A 18 -1.65 8.49 10.17
C ILE A 18 -1.89 7.06 10.64
N SER A 19 -2.64 6.32 9.86
CA SER A 19 -2.95 4.91 10.12
C SER A 19 -1.76 3.99 9.88
N GLY A 20 -1.86 2.73 10.32
CA GLY A 20 -0.90 1.69 9.95
C GLY A 20 -0.90 1.43 8.43
N ALA A 21 0.27 1.09 7.90
CA ALA A 21 0.47 0.91 6.48
C ALA A 21 -0.29 -0.31 5.95
N LYS A 22 -1.19 -0.08 4.97
CA LYS A 22 -1.86 -1.16 4.25
C LYS A 22 -0.86 -2.15 3.66
N ASN A 23 0.15 -1.61 2.96
CA ASN A 23 1.12 -2.41 2.20
C ASN A 23 2.05 -3.23 3.11
N ALA A 24 2.16 -2.89 4.41
CA ALA A 24 2.83 -3.70 5.42
C ALA A 24 1.86 -4.68 6.12
N THR A 25 0.65 -4.25 6.43
CA THR A 25 -0.34 -5.05 7.14
C THR A 25 -0.64 -6.36 6.42
N LEU A 26 -0.83 -6.33 5.09
CA LEU A 26 -1.20 -7.53 4.35
C LEU A 26 -0.12 -8.62 4.42
N PRO A 27 1.16 -8.37 4.11
CA PRO A 27 2.18 -9.40 4.24
C PRO A 27 2.45 -9.81 5.70
N LEU A 28 2.31 -8.90 6.69
CA LEU A 28 2.41 -9.23 8.11
C LEU A 28 1.32 -10.20 8.55
N MET A 29 0.07 -9.99 8.11
CA MET A 29 -1.02 -10.93 8.38
C MET A 29 -0.75 -12.30 7.75
N ILE A 30 -0.24 -12.33 6.52
CA ILE A 30 0.11 -13.58 5.81
C ILE A 30 1.26 -14.32 6.52
N ALA A 31 2.22 -13.62 7.12
CA ALA A 31 3.32 -14.21 7.88
C ALA A 31 2.84 -15.07 9.07
N SER A 32 1.61 -14.85 9.58
CA SER A 32 1.02 -15.71 10.62
C SER A 32 0.92 -17.18 10.21
N LEU A 33 0.78 -17.47 8.92
CA LEU A 33 0.74 -18.84 8.40
C LEU A 33 2.05 -19.61 8.60
N LEU A 34 3.16 -18.93 8.90
CA LEU A 34 4.48 -19.56 9.12
C LEU A 34 4.65 -20.17 10.52
N THR A 35 3.72 -19.97 11.44
CA THR A 35 3.81 -20.44 12.84
C THR A 35 2.50 -21.05 13.32
N ASP A 36 2.58 -21.95 14.27
CA ASP A 36 1.43 -22.50 15.02
C ASP A 36 1.07 -21.65 16.25
N GLN A 37 1.86 -20.63 16.55
CA GLN A 37 1.64 -19.72 17.67
C GLN A 37 0.99 -18.41 17.21
N THR A 38 0.40 -17.68 18.15
CA THR A 38 -0.31 -16.43 17.87
C THR A 38 0.64 -15.30 17.50
N LEU A 39 0.41 -14.70 16.33
CA LEU A 39 1.00 -13.41 15.93
C LEU A 39 0.05 -12.28 16.36
N ILE A 40 0.57 -11.29 17.09
CA ILE A 40 -0.19 -10.12 17.52
C ILE A 40 0.31 -8.91 16.72
N LEU A 41 -0.59 -8.29 15.95
CA LEU A 41 -0.30 -7.09 15.18
C LEU A 41 -1.02 -5.89 15.77
N ASP A 42 -0.27 -4.88 16.22
CA ASP A 42 -0.79 -3.59 16.64
C ASP A 42 -0.82 -2.60 15.49
N ASN A 43 -1.63 -1.54 15.60
CA ASN A 43 -1.75 -0.48 14.59
C ASN A 43 -2.22 -0.97 13.22
N VAL A 44 -3.09 -1.96 13.18
CA VAL A 44 -3.68 -2.47 11.93
C VAL A 44 -4.80 -1.53 11.47
N PRO A 45 -4.78 -1.01 10.23
CA PRO A 45 -5.82 -0.11 9.75
C PRO A 45 -7.13 -0.86 9.46
N ARG A 46 -8.26 -0.16 9.59
CA ARG A 46 -9.60 -0.70 9.25
C ARG A 46 -9.88 -0.47 7.77
N LEU A 47 -9.45 -1.39 6.92
CA LEU A 47 -9.58 -1.31 5.47
C LEU A 47 -10.34 -2.52 4.92
N ALA A 48 -11.04 -2.32 3.80
CA ALA A 48 -11.75 -3.40 3.11
C ALA A 48 -10.81 -4.55 2.70
N ASP A 49 -9.57 -4.24 2.28
CA ASP A 49 -8.57 -5.24 1.91
C ASP A 49 -8.08 -6.06 3.13
N VAL A 50 -8.00 -5.46 4.32
CA VAL A 50 -7.69 -6.16 5.58
C VAL A 50 -8.80 -7.15 5.93
N GLY A 51 -10.07 -6.71 5.86
CA GLY A 51 -11.22 -7.59 6.07
C GLY A 51 -11.33 -8.73 5.04
N LEU A 52 -10.96 -8.48 3.79
CA LEU A 52 -10.88 -9.52 2.76
C LEU A 52 -9.79 -10.55 3.09
N LEU A 53 -8.60 -10.08 3.53
CA LEU A 53 -7.52 -10.99 3.91
C LEU A 53 -7.87 -11.83 5.14
N GLN A 54 -8.58 -11.27 6.13
CA GLN A 54 -9.11 -12.06 7.27
C GLN A 54 -9.96 -13.24 6.78
N ARG A 55 -10.83 -13.03 5.77
CA ARG A 55 -11.64 -14.13 5.19
C ARG A 55 -10.79 -15.15 4.44
N ILE A 56 -9.73 -14.71 3.74
CA ILE A 56 -8.79 -15.62 3.07
C ILE A 56 -8.06 -16.48 4.08
N LEU A 57 -7.54 -15.87 5.15
CA LEU A 57 -6.88 -16.59 6.24
C LEU A 57 -7.84 -17.55 6.94
N GLY A 58 -9.09 -17.12 7.19
CA GLY A 58 -10.15 -17.98 7.74
C GLY A 58 -10.45 -19.20 6.88
N ASN A 59 -10.38 -19.10 5.54
CA ASN A 59 -10.49 -20.25 4.63
C ASN A 59 -9.40 -21.31 4.88
N HIS A 60 -8.24 -20.91 5.32
CA HIS A 60 -7.15 -21.81 5.70
C HIS A 60 -7.24 -22.34 7.13
N GLY A 61 -8.25 -21.93 7.91
CA GLY A 61 -8.42 -22.32 9.32
C GLY A 61 -7.74 -21.39 10.32
N VAL A 62 -7.38 -20.18 9.89
CA VAL A 62 -6.76 -19.19 10.78
C VAL A 62 -7.83 -18.46 11.58
N ASP A 63 -7.67 -18.43 12.91
CA ASP A 63 -8.50 -17.62 13.78
C ASP A 63 -7.95 -16.20 13.87
N VAL A 64 -8.81 -15.20 13.63
CA VAL A 64 -8.47 -13.79 13.75
C VAL A 64 -9.39 -13.12 14.74
N MET A 65 -8.83 -12.70 15.88
CA MET A 65 -9.56 -11.94 16.91
C MET A 65 -9.12 -10.49 16.90
N VAL A 66 -10.09 -9.58 16.96
CA VAL A 66 -9.84 -8.14 17.11
C VAL A 66 -9.76 -7.83 18.59
N GLY A 67 -8.64 -7.29 19.04
CA GLY A 67 -8.45 -6.84 20.42
C GLY A 67 -9.41 -5.70 20.78
N GLY A 68 -9.88 -5.69 22.03
CA GLY A 68 -10.68 -4.58 22.55
C GLY A 68 -9.87 -3.27 22.62
N LYS A 69 -10.57 -2.14 22.65
CA LYS A 69 -9.95 -0.82 22.85
C LYS A 69 -9.26 -0.75 24.22
N ARG A 70 -8.07 -0.18 24.25
CA ARG A 70 -7.36 0.13 25.49
C ARG A 70 -7.83 1.47 26.06
N PRO A 71 -7.73 1.68 27.39
CA PRO A 71 -7.97 3.00 27.96
C PRO A 71 -7.09 4.07 27.29
N GLY A 72 -7.70 5.17 26.83
CA GLY A 72 -7.03 6.26 26.12
C GLY A 72 -6.93 6.11 24.61
N GLU A 73 -7.28 4.96 24.02
CA GLU A 73 -7.37 4.81 22.57
C GLU A 73 -8.55 5.59 21.98
N THR A 74 -8.28 6.31 20.90
CA THR A 74 -9.26 7.07 20.12
C THR A 74 -9.87 6.21 19.00
N GLN A 75 -10.80 6.76 18.26
CA GLN A 75 -11.34 6.11 17.06
C GLN A 75 -10.34 6.01 15.90
N TYR A 76 -9.25 6.77 15.96
CA TYR A 76 -8.20 6.81 14.93
C TYR A 76 -7.02 5.89 15.24
N ASP A 77 -6.95 5.34 16.44
CA ASP A 77 -5.94 4.33 16.75
C ASP A 77 -6.25 3.03 15.99
N GLY A 78 -5.22 2.46 15.37
CA GLY A 78 -5.32 1.20 14.66
C GLY A 78 -5.80 0.07 15.58
N GLN A 79 -6.44 -0.94 15.01
CA GLN A 79 -6.86 -2.11 15.78
C GLN A 79 -5.67 -3.04 16.10
N THR A 80 -5.81 -3.83 17.15
CA THR A 80 -4.92 -4.94 17.44
C THR A 80 -5.55 -6.23 16.93
N LEU A 81 -4.82 -7.00 16.12
CA LEU A 81 -5.25 -8.33 15.68
C LEU A 81 -4.43 -9.41 16.37
N HIS A 82 -5.11 -10.43 16.91
CA HIS A 82 -4.54 -11.67 17.36
C HIS A 82 -4.82 -12.73 16.29
N ILE A 83 -3.79 -13.23 15.63
CA ILE A 83 -3.89 -14.12 14.47
C ILE A 83 -3.27 -15.47 14.85
N SER A 84 -4.06 -16.52 14.89
CA SER A 84 -3.64 -17.88 15.23
C SER A 84 -3.85 -18.83 14.06
N ALA A 85 -2.74 -19.32 13.50
CA ALA A 85 -2.73 -20.35 12.46
C ALA A 85 -2.32 -21.72 13.04
N ALA A 86 -2.80 -22.05 14.24
CA ALA A 86 -2.46 -23.29 14.94
C ALA A 86 -2.73 -24.53 14.08
N ASN A 87 -3.88 -24.57 13.43
CA ASN A 87 -4.31 -25.67 12.58
C ASN A 87 -4.66 -25.15 11.18
N ILE A 88 -3.82 -25.47 10.18
CA ILE A 88 -4.16 -25.23 8.78
C ILE A 88 -5.05 -26.37 8.29
N ILE A 89 -6.28 -26.06 7.89
CA ILE A 89 -7.29 -27.05 7.47
C ILE A 89 -7.38 -27.20 5.94
N ASP A 90 -6.95 -26.18 5.18
CA ASP A 90 -6.97 -26.20 3.73
C ASP A 90 -5.78 -25.38 3.20
N THR A 91 -5.04 -25.92 2.24
CA THR A 91 -3.94 -25.25 1.53
C THR A 91 -4.39 -24.63 0.20
N THR A 92 -5.70 -24.65 -0.10
CA THR A 92 -6.29 -24.08 -1.32
C THR A 92 -6.82 -22.68 -1.08
N ALA A 93 -6.35 -21.69 -1.85
CA ALA A 93 -6.94 -20.36 -1.91
C ALA A 93 -7.78 -20.21 -3.20
N PRO A 94 -9.15 -20.20 -3.11
CA PRO A 94 -10.01 -20.26 -4.26
C PRO A 94 -10.12 -18.93 -5.02
N TYR A 95 -10.51 -19.01 -6.30
CA TYR A 95 -10.62 -17.87 -7.21
C TYR A 95 -11.50 -16.73 -6.66
N GLU A 96 -12.64 -17.04 -6.05
CA GLU A 96 -13.62 -16.07 -5.56
C GLU A 96 -13.02 -15.12 -4.48
N LEU A 97 -12.01 -15.59 -3.77
CA LEU A 97 -11.29 -14.81 -2.77
C LEU A 97 -10.06 -14.11 -3.37
N VAL A 98 -9.22 -14.86 -4.13
CA VAL A 98 -7.94 -14.35 -4.65
C VAL A 98 -8.14 -13.30 -5.74
N SER A 99 -9.18 -13.44 -6.59
CA SER A 99 -9.43 -12.50 -7.69
C SER A 99 -9.69 -11.06 -7.27
N ARG A 100 -10.14 -10.84 -6.03
CA ARG A 100 -10.50 -9.52 -5.49
C ARG A 100 -9.31 -8.69 -5.03
N MET A 101 -8.20 -9.33 -4.67
CA MET A 101 -7.01 -8.66 -4.14
C MET A 101 -5.76 -9.45 -4.50
N ARG A 102 -4.84 -8.80 -5.23
CA ARG A 102 -3.63 -9.44 -5.72
C ARG A 102 -2.71 -9.99 -4.61
N ALA A 103 -2.62 -9.26 -3.47
CA ALA A 103 -1.78 -9.67 -2.34
C ALA A 103 -2.20 -11.01 -1.73
N SER A 104 -3.44 -11.46 -1.96
CA SER A 104 -3.92 -12.77 -1.52
C SER A 104 -3.14 -13.94 -2.14
N PHE A 105 -2.50 -13.74 -3.30
CA PHE A 105 -1.63 -14.75 -3.89
C PHE A 105 -0.40 -15.07 -3.04
N TRP A 106 0.06 -14.14 -2.20
CA TRP A 106 1.25 -14.34 -1.37
C TRP A 106 1.12 -15.44 -0.32
N VAL A 107 -0.11 -15.90 -0.01
CA VAL A 107 -0.33 -17.06 0.89
C VAL A 107 0.35 -18.33 0.40
N VAL A 108 0.67 -18.42 -0.92
CA VAL A 108 1.38 -19.55 -1.51
C VAL A 108 2.71 -19.83 -0.80
N ALA A 109 3.47 -18.78 -0.44
CA ALA A 109 4.80 -18.93 0.13
C ALA A 109 4.78 -19.55 1.54
N PRO A 110 4.06 -19.02 2.54
CA PRO A 110 4.03 -19.61 3.87
C PRO A 110 3.30 -20.95 3.91
N LEU A 111 2.25 -21.16 3.11
CA LEU A 111 1.59 -22.47 3.02
C LEU A 111 2.55 -23.52 2.49
N LEU A 112 3.25 -23.24 1.38
CA LEU A 112 4.24 -24.14 0.82
C LEU A 112 5.38 -24.43 1.81
N ALA A 113 5.92 -23.37 2.45
CA ALA A 113 7.06 -23.50 3.37
C ALA A 113 6.72 -24.35 4.61
N ARG A 114 5.49 -24.19 5.16
CA ARG A 114 5.08 -24.88 6.37
C ARG A 114 4.39 -26.21 6.11
N MET A 115 3.53 -26.29 5.08
CA MET A 115 2.70 -27.47 4.81
C MET A 115 3.28 -28.39 3.72
N GLY A 116 4.27 -27.91 2.96
CA GLY A 116 4.87 -28.66 1.83
C GLY A 116 4.03 -28.61 0.56
N GLU A 117 2.86 -27.99 0.59
CA GLU A 117 1.99 -27.80 -0.60
C GLU A 117 1.14 -26.54 -0.47
N ALA A 118 0.78 -25.95 -1.61
CA ALA A 118 -0.19 -24.87 -1.71
C ALA A 118 -0.84 -24.88 -3.10
N LYS A 119 -2.15 -24.62 -3.14
CA LYS A 119 -2.92 -24.46 -4.39
C LYS A 119 -3.60 -23.10 -4.35
N VAL A 120 -3.09 -22.14 -5.12
CA VAL A 120 -3.58 -20.77 -5.08
C VAL A 120 -4.04 -20.35 -6.46
N SER A 121 -5.27 -19.82 -6.55
CA SER A 121 -5.78 -19.29 -7.80
C SER A 121 -4.88 -18.17 -8.32
N MET A 122 -4.70 -18.11 -9.64
CA MET A 122 -4.10 -16.96 -10.28
C MET A 122 -4.89 -15.68 -9.91
N PRO A 123 -4.24 -14.58 -9.55
CA PRO A 123 -4.96 -13.35 -9.28
C PRO A 123 -5.63 -12.84 -10.56
N GLY A 124 -6.81 -12.26 -10.43
CA GLY A 124 -7.51 -11.61 -11.55
C GLY A 124 -6.69 -10.49 -12.18
N GLY A 125 -7.13 -9.98 -13.32
CA GLY A 125 -6.54 -8.85 -14.01
C GLY A 125 -6.43 -7.61 -13.11
N CYS A 126 -5.43 -6.76 -13.36
CA CYS A 126 -5.24 -5.52 -12.64
C CYS A 126 -5.49 -4.33 -13.57
N ALA A 127 -6.28 -3.35 -13.12
CA ALA A 127 -6.63 -2.17 -13.91
C ALA A 127 -5.40 -1.30 -14.27
N ILE A 128 -4.34 -1.34 -13.45
CA ILE A 128 -3.14 -0.51 -13.62
C ILE A 128 -2.04 -1.14 -14.48
N GLY A 129 -2.26 -2.33 -15.05
CA GLY A 129 -1.31 -2.98 -15.95
C GLY A 129 -1.11 -4.47 -15.70
N THR A 130 -0.29 -5.10 -16.56
CA THR A 130 0.10 -6.50 -16.42
C THR A 130 0.99 -6.67 -15.19
N ARG A 131 0.61 -7.58 -14.32
CA ARG A 131 1.35 -7.89 -13.09
C ARG A 131 1.50 -9.40 -12.95
N PRO A 132 2.33 -10.02 -13.79
CA PRO A 132 2.51 -11.47 -13.79
C PRO A 132 3.06 -11.95 -12.43
N VAL A 133 2.81 -13.20 -12.09
CA VAL A 133 3.32 -13.83 -10.86
C VAL A 133 4.60 -14.62 -11.10
N ASP A 134 5.17 -14.48 -12.29
CA ASP A 134 6.39 -15.17 -12.76
C ASP A 134 7.56 -15.04 -11.80
N LEU A 135 7.84 -13.81 -11.30
CA LEU A 135 8.94 -13.59 -10.36
C LEU A 135 8.67 -14.22 -8.97
N LEU A 136 7.42 -14.36 -8.58
CA LEU A 136 7.03 -15.03 -7.34
C LEU A 136 7.22 -16.54 -7.49
N ILE A 137 6.81 -17.10 -8.63
CA ILE A 137 7.00 -18.51 -9.00
C ILE A 137 8.49 -18.81 -9.06
N MET A 138 9.27 -18.03 -9.81
CA MET A 138 10.71 -18.19 -9.93
C MET A 138 11.41 -18.21 -8.56
N ALA A 139 10.99 -17.34 -7.63
CA ALA A 139 11.55 -17.33 -6.28
C ALA A 139 11.30 -18.64 -5.53
N LEU A 140 10.11 -19.23 -5.66
CA LEU A 140 9.77 -20.51 -5.03
C LEU A 140 10.51 -21.69 -5.69
N GLU A 141 10.61 -21.70 -7.02
CA GLU A 141 11.37 -22.71 -7.80
C GLU A 141 12.86 -22.66 -7.43
N SER A 142 13.44 -21.46 -7.22
CA SER A 142 14.82 -21.28 -6.77
C SER A 142 15.09 -21.91 -5.40
N LEU A 143 14.04 -22.10 -4.60
CA LEU A 143 14.09 -22.79 -3.31
C LEU A 143 13.71 -24.28 -3.41
N GLY A 144 13.57 -24.82 -4.63
CA GLY A 144 13.31 -26.22 -4.89
C GLY A 144 11.84 -26.62 -4.87
N ALA A 145 10.93 -25.67 -5.04
CA ALA A 145 9.53 -25.97 -5.26
C ALA A 145 9.28 -26.54 -6.65
N ASP A 146 8.41 -27.55 -6.74
CA ASP A 146 7.82 -28.04 -7.97
C ASP A 146 6.50 -27.31 -8.21
N ILE A 147 6.39 -26.58 -9.33
CA ILE A 147 5.26 -25.70 -9.60
C ILE A 147 4.60 -26.03 -10.93
N GLU A 148 3.30 -26.28 -10.87
CA GLU A 148 2.43 -26.48 -12.02
C GLU A 148 1.38 -25.37 -12.09
N VAL A 149 1.02 -24.97 -13.31
CA VAL A 149 -0.12 -24.07 -13.54
C VAL A 149 -1.19 -24.87 -14.26
N GLU A 150 -2.29 -25.11 -13.57
CA GLU A 150 -3.41 -25.91 -14.10
C GLU A 150 -4.75 -25.23 -13.80
N ARG A 151 -5.61 -25.08 -14.82
CA ARG A 151 -6.97 -24.53 -14.71
C ARG A 151 -7.07 -23.21 -13.95
N GLY A 152 -6.07 -22.32 -14.15
CA GLY A 152 -6.02 -21.01 -13.49
C GLY A 152 -5.52 -21.04 -12.04
N TYR A 153 -4.97 -22.17 -11.59
CA TYR A 153 -4.31 -22.30 -10.28
C TYR A 153 -2.82 -22.54 -10.43
N VAL A 154 -2.06 -21.94 -9.52
CA VAL A 154 -0.67 -22.31 -9.24
C VAL A 154 -0.69 -23.39 -8.17
N ILE A 155 -0.16 -24.56 -8.49
CA ILE A 155 -0.03 -25.69 -7.59
C ILE A 155 1.45 -25.87 -7.27
N ALA A 156 1.83 -25.55 -6.04
CA ALA A 156 3.21 -25.60 -5.57
C ALA A 156 3.39 -26.77 -4.60
N ARG A 157 4.47 -27.55 -4.78
CA ARG A 157 4.83 -28.69 -3.92
C ARG A 157 6.28 -28.64 -3.53
N ALA A 158 6.57 -29.01 -2.31
CA ALA A 158 7.92 -29.16 -1.76
C ALA A 158 7.99 -30.41 -0.90
N LYS A 159 7.90 -31.60 -1.51
CA LYS A 159 7.83 -32.94 -0.82
C LYS A 159 8.91 -33.15 0.23
N ASN A 160 10.11 -32.59 0.02
CA ASN A 160 11.25 -32.69 0.94
C ASN A 160 11.52 -31.37 1.70
N GLY A 161 10.54 -30.45 1.72
CA GLY A 161 10.70 -29.10 2.22
C GLY A 161 11.55 -28.22 1.31
N LEU A 162 11.46 -26.89 1.49
CA LEU A 162 12.25 -25.93 0.74
C LEU A 162 13.73 -25.96 1.16
N ARG A 163 14.62 -25.56 0.26
CA ARG A 163 16.06 -25.45 0.48
C ARG A 163 16.55 -24.07 0.14
N GLY A 164 17.47 -23.54 0.93
CA GLY A 164 18.16 -22.29 0.66
C GLY A 164 18.86 -22.34 -0.70
N GLY A 165 18.94 -21.18 -1.33
CA GLY A 165 19.51 -21.00 -2.65
C GLY A 165 19.71 -19.53 -2.98
N GLU A 166 20.11 -19.23 -4.21
CA GLU A 166 20.21 -17.88 -4.71
C GLU A 166 18.95 -17.51 -5.50
N ILE A 167 18.32 -16.40 -5.12
CA ILE A 167 17.20 -15.81 -5.82
C ILE A 167 17.65 -14.47 -6.40
N LYS A 168 17.71 -14.36 -7.72
CA LYS A 168 18.10 -13.12 -8.41
C LYS A 168 16.96 -12.59 -9.23
N PHE A 169 16.34 -11.51 -8.78
CA PHE A 169 15.25 -10.88 -9.51
C PHE A 169 15.78 -10.11 -10.74
N SER A 170 15.15 -10.32 -11.90
CA SER A 170 15.48 -9.59 -13.14
C SER A 170 15.08 -8.10 -13.06
N LYS A 171 14.06 -7.79 -12.24
CA LYS A 171 13.63 -6.43 -11.88
C LYS A 171 13.20 -6.41 -10.42
N VAL A 172 13.28 -5.23 -9.79
CA VAL A 172 12.81 -5.05 -8.41
C VAL A 172 11.32 -5.41 -8.31
N THR A 173 10.99 -6.25 -7.34
CA THR A 173 9.61 -6.71 -7.12
C THR A 173 9.29 -6.82 -5.63
N VAL A 174 8.32 -6.03 -5.16
CA VAL A 174 7.86 -6.07 -3.76
C VAL A 174 7.21 -7.42 -3.44
N GLY A 175 6.28 -7.88 -4.29
CA GLY A 175 5.61 -9.16 -4.09
C GLY A 175 6.56 -10.35 -4.13
N GLY A 176 7.52 -10.35 -5.07
CA GLY A 176 8.57 -11.38 -5.14
C GLY A 176 9.44 -11.39 -3.90
N THR A 177 9.84 -10.23 -3.39
CA THR A 177 10.68 -10.13 -2.18
C THR A 177 9.92 -10.62 -0.94
N HIS A 178 8.63 -10.26 -0.75
CA HIS A 178 7.81 -10.82 0.33
C HIS A 178 7.70 -12.34 0.24
N THR A 179 7.42 -12.87 -0.97
CA THR A 179 7.34 -14.30 -1.23
C THR A 179 8.64 -15.01 -0.86
N ALA A 180 9.77 -14.46 -1.33
CA ALA A 180 11.10 -15.02 -1.04
C ALA A 180 11.43 -15.00 0.46
N LEU A 181 11.18 -13.90 1.17
CA LEU A 181 11.41 -13.79 2.62
C LEU A 181 10.63 -14.82 3.41
N MET A 182 9.32 -14.96 3.13
CA MET A 182 8.45 -15.91 3.85
C MET A 182 8.86 -17.36 3.57
N ALA A 183 9.11 -17.71 2.30
CA ALA A 183 9.49 -19.07 1.94
C ALA A 183 10.87 -19.44 2.49
N ALA A 184 11.86 -18.54 2.39
CA ALA A 184 13.23 -18.77 2.85
C ALA A 184 13.33 -18.91 4.37
N SER A 185 12.43 -18.28 5.15
CA SER A 185 12.46 -18.32 6.61
C SER A 185 12.38 -19.75 7.19
N LEU A 186 11.70 -20.67 6.50
CA LEU A 186 11.58 -22.07 6.88
C LEU A 186 12.35 -23.03 5.91
N ALA A 187 13.06 -22.49 4.92
CA ALA A 187 13.88 -23.31 4.02
C ALA A 187 15.14 -23.81 4.72
N ARG A 188 15.59 -25.01 4.40
CA ARG A 188 16.84 -25.57 4.98
C ARG A 188 18.07 -24.93 4.35
N GLY A 189 18.93 -24.32 5.15
CA GLY A 189 20.15 -23.66 4.71
C GLY A 189 20.00 -22.16 4.54
N THR A 190 20.89 -21.56 3.78
CA THR A 190 20.95 -20.10 3.57
C THR A 190 20.37 -19.72 2.22
N THR A 191 19.53 -18.68 2.19
CA THR A 191 19.04 -18.07 0.96
C THR A 191 19.63 -16.67 0.80
N VAL A 192 20.08 -16.36 -0.40
CA VAL A 192 20.53 -15.01 -0.79
C VAL A 192 19.56 -14.46 -1.82
N ILE A 193 18.97 -13.29 -1.53
CA ILE A 193 18.04 -12.61 -2.42
C ILE A 193 18.77 -11.39 -3.00
N GLU A 194 19.01 -11.40 -4.30
CA GLU A 194 19.63 -10.30 -5.06
C GLU A 194 18.58 -9.48 -5.81
N ASN A 195 18.84 -8.19 -5.94
CA ASN A 195 17.92 -7.20 -6.53
C ASN A 195 16.56 -7.16 -5.79
N ALA A 196 16.62 -7.33 -4.48
CA ALA A 196 15.47 -7.28 -3.60
C ALA A 196 14.84 -5.88 -3.57
N ALA A 197 13.54 -5.82 -3.34
CA ALA A 197 12.83 -4.57 -3.06
C ALA A 197 13.31 -4.00 -1.71
N ARG A 198 13.38 -2.66 -1.63
CA ARG A 198 13.95 -1.92 -0.50
C ARG A 198 12.89 -1.13 0.27
N GLU A 199 11.64 -1.24 -0.13
CA GLU A 199 10.51 -0.54 0.48
C GLU A 199 10.48 -0.77 1.99
N PRO A 200 10.12 0.26 2.80
CA PRO A 200 10.03 0.15 4.25
C PRO A 200 9.16 -1.02 4.72
N GLU A 201 8.15 -1.37 3.94
CA GLU A 201 7.25 -2.50 4.21
C GLU A 201 7.97 -3.86 4.12
N ILE A 202 9.04 -3.96 3.32
CA ILE A 202 9.92 -5.15 3.28
C ILE A 202 10.71 -5.27 4.59
N THR A 203 11.27 -4.16 5.05
CA THR A 203 12.00 -4.12 6.32
C THR A 203 11.07 -4.45 7.49
N ASP A 204 9.85 -3.91 7.50
CA ASP A 204 8.84 -4.17 8.54
C ASP A 204 8.47 -5.66 8.65
N VAL A 205 8.31 -6.33 7.50
CA VAL A 205 8.08 -7.79 7.47
C VAL A 205 9.29 -8.57 7.93
N ALA A 206 10.50 -8.20 7.52
CA ALA A 206 11.73 -8.85 7.96
C ALA A 206 11.93 -8.70 9.49
N ASP A 207 11.65 -7.52 10.04
CA ASP A 207 11.71 -7.25 11.49
C ASP A 207 10.68 -8.09 12.25
N CYS A 208 9.46 -8.23 11.73
CA CYS A 208 8.44 -9.10 12.30
C CYS A 208 8.89 -10.57 12.28
N LEU A 209 9.37 -11.07 11.14
CA LEU A 209 9.87 -12.43 11.00
C LEU A 209 11.06 -12.70 11.95
N ASN A 210 11.97 -11.73 12.11
CA ASN A 210 13.08 -11.83 13.07
C ASN A 210 12.57 -11.90 14.53
N LYS A 211 11.53 -11.14 14.89
CA LYS A 211 10.86 -11.28 16.20
C LYS A 211 10.22 -12.66 16.39
N MET A 212 9.75 -13.28 15.30
CA MET A 212 9.24 -14.64 15.30
C MET A 212 10.35 -15.70 15.39
N GLY A 213 11.61 -15.31 15.30
CA GLY A 213 12.78 -16.20 15.40
C GLY A 213 13.47 -16.51 14.07
N ALA A 214 13.10 -15.84 12.99
CA ALA A 214 13.85 -15.90 11.73
C ALA A 214 15.23 -15.25 11.88
N LYS A 215 16.10 -15.51 10.92
CA LYS A 215 17.46 -14.95 10.85
C LYS A 215 17.65 -14.24 9.51
N ILE A 216 17.15 -13.02 9.42
CA ILE A 216 17.15 -12.18 8.22
C ILE A 216 18.09 -11.01 8.44
N THR A 217 19.00 -10.77 7.50
CA THR A 217 19.92 -9.63 7.47
C THR A 217 19.87 -8.94 6.11
N GLY A 218 20.22 -7.65 6.05
CA GLY A 218 20.26 -6.88 4.81
C GLY A 218 18.91 -6.36 4.33
N ALA A 219 17.81 -6.51 5.08
CA ALA A 219 16.52 -5.91 4.72
C ALA A 219 16.66 -4.38 4.58
N GLY A 220 16.01 -3.81 3.55
CA GLY A 220 16.18 -2.41 3.16
C GLY A 220 17.34 -2.15 2.20
N SER A 221 18.16 -3.17 1.89
CA SER A 221 19.16 -3.14 0.83
C SER A 221 18.72 -4.00 -0.37
N SER A 222 19.48 -3.94 -1.48
CA SER A 222 19.21 -4.77 -2.65
C SER A 222 19.62 -6.23 -2.47
N ARG A 223 20.33 -6.56 -1.37
CA ARG A 223 20.79 -7.92 -1.06
C ARG A 223 20.35 -8.30 0.34
N ILE A 224 19.50 -9.33 0.43
CA ILE A 224 18.99 -9.87 1.70
C ILE A 224 19.50 -11.30 1.87
N VAL A 225 19.91 -11.65 3.09
CA VAL A 225 20.33 -12.99 3.44
C VAL A 225 19.38 -13.54 4.50
N VAL A 226 18.89 -14.77 4.28
CA VAL A 226 17.99 -15.47 5.19
C VAL A 226 18.62 -16.83 5.55
N GLU A 227 18.91 -17.03 6.82
CA GLU A 227 19.24 -18.37 7.35
C GLU A 227 17.94 -19.04 7.79
N GLY A 228 17.52 -20.08 7.11
CA GLY A 228 16.29 -20.78 7.42
C GLY A 228 16.33 -21.46 8.77
N VAL A 229 15.18 -21.50 9.45
CA VAL A 229 15.00 -22.11 10.77
C VAL A 229 13.97 -23.25 10.73
N ALA A 230 14.04 -24.17 11.67
CA ALA A 230 13.15 -25.33 11.72
C ALA A 230 11.69 -24.93 12.03
N LYS A 231 11.49 -23.86 12.83
CA LYS A 231 10.16 -23.32 13.14
C LYS A 231 10.25 -21.86 13.55
N LEU A 232 9.15 -21.15 13.39
CA LEU A 232 8.94 -19.80 13.91
C LEU A 232 7.99 -19.80 15.10
N ASN A 233 8.11 -18.80 15.96
CA ASN A 233 7.30 -18.61 17.16
C ASN A 233 6.25 -17.52 16.94
N GLY A 234 5.33 -17.36 17.91
CA GLY A 234 4.50 -16.18 17.99
C GLY A 234 5.32 -14.93 18.30
N ALA A 235 4.79 -13.77 17.94
CA ALA A 235 5.42 -12.49 18.23
C ALA A 235 4.36 -11.40 18.39
N ARG A 236 4.80 -10.24 18.91
CA ARG A 236 4.03 -8.99 18.86
C ARG A 236 4.78 -7.98 18.03
N HIS A 237 4.09 -7.42 17.04
CA HIS A 237 4.67 -6.46 16.12
C HIS A 237 3.70 -5.29 15.89
N ARG A 238 4.24 -4.07 15.85
CA ARG A 238 3.47 -2.88 15.51
C ARG A 238 3.71 -2.53 14.05
N VAL A 239 2.63 -2.49 13.26
CA VAL A 239 2.66 -2.08 11.85
C VAL A 239 3.18 -0.64 11.74
N LEU A 240 4.11 -0.39 10.85
CA LEU A 240 4.64 0.96 10.58
C LEU A 240 3.53 1.90 10.06
N PRO A 241 3.67 3.24 10.24
CA PRO A 241 2.70 4.19 9.71
C PRO A 241 2.71 4.21 8.17
N ASP A 242 1.52 4.45 7.58
CA ASP A 242 1.36 4.44 6.11
C ASP A 242 1.97 5.68 5.47
N ARG A 243 3.11 5.50 4.80
CA ARG A 243 3.81 6.55 4.07
C ARG A 243 3.00 7.08 2.86
N ILE A 244 2.14 6.25 2.27
CA ILE A 244 1.31 6.65 1.14
C ILE A 244 0.13 7.51 1.63
N GLU A 245 -0.47 7.14 2.75
CA GLU A 245 -1.46 7.99 3.43
C GLU A 245 -0.84 9.34 3.83
N THR A 246 0.37 9.32 4.42
CA THR A 246 1.13 10.54 4.77
C THR A 246 1.33 11.46 3.56
N GLY A 247 1.85 10.94 2.45
CA GLY A 247 2.06 11.71 1.22
C GLY A 247 0.75 12.23 0.62
N THR A 248 -0.31 11.45 0.71
CA THR A 248 -1.64 11.83 0.22
C THR A 248 -2.19 13.04 0.98
N TYR A 249 -2.16 13.01 2.32
CA TYR A 249 -2.62 14.16 3.12
C TYR A 249 -1.69 15.37 3.00
N ALA A 250 -0.39 15.15 2.86
CA ALA A 250 0.55 16.24 2.56
C ALA A 250 0.19 16.96 1.25
N MET A 251 -0.18 16.20 0.21
CA MET A 251 -0.63 16.76 -1.08
C MET A 251 -2.01 17.42 -0.97
N ALA A 252 -2.92 16.92 -0.12
CA ALA A 252 -4.20 17.57 0.15
C ALA A 252 -4.01 18.95 0.81
N VAL A 253 -3.13 19.05 1.81
CA VAL A 253 -2.75 20.33 2.44
C VAL A 253 -2.06 21.26 1.45
N ALA A 254 -1.15 20.72 0.63
CA ALA A 254 -0.51 21.48 -0.44
C ALA A 254 -1.55 22.03 -1.45
N MET A 255 -2.58 21.26 -1.79
CA MET A 255 -3.64 21.65 -2.71
C MET A 255 -4.50 22.78 -2.15
N THR A 256 -4.97 22.67 -0.91
CA THR A 256 -5.94 23.59 -0.29
C THR A 256 -5.29 24.80 0.38
N GLY A 257 -4.00 24.68 0.75
CA GLY A 257 -3.35 25.57 1.72
C GLY A 257 -3.76 25.21 3.16
N GLY A 258 -3.15 25.90 4.11
CA GLY A 258 -3.36 25.67 5.55
C GLY A 258 -2.16 25.08 6.24
N ASP A 259 -2.37 24.45 7.41
CA ASP A 259 -1.32 23.97 8.31
C ASP A 259 -1.81 22.75 9.09
N VAL A 260 -1.23 21.58 8.81
CA VAL A 260 -1.67 20.31 9.40
C VAL A 260 -0.45 19.53 9.94
N LEU A 261 -0.60 19.01 11.17
CA LEU A 261 0.29 18.00 11.71
C LEU A 261 -0.20 16.60 11.27
N LEU A 262 0.62 15.90 10.51
CA LEU A 262 0.43 14.49 10.19
C LEU A 262 1.03 13.66 11.34
N GLU A 263 0.21 13.37 12.33
CA GLU A 263 0.63 12.70 13.56
C GLU A 263 0.99 11.23 13.31
N ASN A 264 2.04 10.74 13.96
CA ASN A 264 2.67 9.43 13.76
C ASN A 264 3.35 9.25 12.38
N ALA A 265 3.30 10.23 11.48
CA ALA A 265 4.05 10.18 10.23
C ALA A 265 5.56 10.14 10.48
N ARG A 266 6.28 9.41 9.62
CA ARG A 266 7.73 9.26 9.66
C ARG A 266 8.31 9.75 8.33
N ALA A 267 9.00 10.90 8.33
CA ALA A 267 9.51 11.55 7.13
C ALA A 267 10.48 10.66 6.33
N GLU A 268 11.33 9.91 7.02
CA GLU A 268 12.33 9.03 6.41
C GLU A 268 11.71 7.89 5.56
N LEU A 269 10.45 7.57 5.76
CA LEU A 269 9.76 6.53 4.98
C LEU A 269 9.30 7.01 3.59
N LEU A 270 9.29 8.34 3.34
CA LEU A 270 8.82 8.92 2.07
C LEU A 270 9.61 10.18 1.65
N GLN A 271 10.88 10.25 1.99
CA GLN A 271 11.72 11.45 1.79
C GLN A 271 11.64 11.98 0.35
N SER A 272 11.74 11.13 -0.66
CA SER A 272 11.66 11.56 -2.07
C SER A 272 10.36 12.30 -2.43
N ALA A 273 9.23 11.89 -1.85
CA ALA A 273 7.95 12.57 -2.08
C ALA A 273 7.88 13.91 -1.32
N LEU A 274 8.43 13.96 -0.11
CA LEU A 274 8.53 15.22 0.66
C LEU A 274 9.45 16.23 -0.04
N ASP A 275 10.58 15.78 -0.60
CA ASP A 275 11.49 16.64 -1.36
C ASP A 275 10.81 17.26 -2.59
N VAL A 276 9.99 16.49 -3.30
CA VAL A 276 9.17 17.00 -4.42
C VAL A 276 8.17 18.06 -3.93
N LEU A 277 7.53 17.87 -2.79
CA LEU A 277 6.63 18.86 -2.22
C LEU A 277 7.36 20.14 -1.79
N VAL A 278 8.55 20.01 -1.21
CA VAL A 278 9.41 21.17 -0.89
C VAL A 278 9.80 21.93 -2.17
N GLN A 279 10.18 21.23 -3.24
CA GLN A 279 10.45 21.81 -4.54
C GLN A 279 9.22 22.55 -5.11
N ALA A 280 8.01 22.02 -4.88
CA ALA A 280 6.75 22.67 -5.27
C ALA A 280 6.38 23.88 -4.36
N GLY A 281 7.16 24.21 -3.33
CA GLY A 281 6.94 25.35 -2.44
C GLY A 281 6.08 25.03 -1.21
N VAL A 282 6.02 23.77 -0.79
CA VAL A 282 5.32 23.33 0.42
C VAL A 282 6.31 23.31 1.59
N GLU A 283 5.91 23.83 2.73
CA GLU A 283 6.70 23.79 3.96
C GLU A 283 6.52 22.42 4.65
N ILE A 284 7.61 21.66 4.78
CA ILE A 284 7.64 20.37 5.44
C ILE A 284 8.57 20.45 6.66
N THR A 285 8.05 20.16 7.83
CA THR A 285 8.83 20.19 9.08
C THR A 285 8.65 18.89 9.85
N PRO A 286 9.66 18.02 9.94
CA PRO A 286 9.62 16.88 10.85
C PRO A 286 9.50 17.38 12.31
N THR A 287 8.68 16.69 13.10
CA THR A 287 8.45 16.97 14.52
C THR A 287 8.65 15.71 15.36
N ASN A 288 8.64 15.83 16.68
CA ASN A 288 8.75 14.66 17.58
C ASN A 288 7.54 13.71 17.51
N THR A 289 6.41 14.18 17.00
CA THR A 289 5.16 13.40 16.94
C THR A 289 4.70 13.08 15.52
N GLY A 290 5.40 13.59 14.49
CA GLY A 290 5.01 13.38 13.10
C GLY A 290 5.68 14.36 12.13
N VAL A 291 4.93 14.74 11.09
CA VAL A 291 5.38 15.68 10.05
C VAL A 291 4.36 16.81 9.94
N ARG A 292 4.79 18.05 10.15
CA ARG A 292 3.97 19.24 9.89
C ARG A 292 4.09 19.61 8.42
N VAL A 293 2.96 19.86 7.80
CA VAL A 293 2.84 20.28 6.40
C VAL A 293 2.08 21.60 6.37
N ALA A 294 2.66 22.63 5.76
CA ALA A 294 2.02 23.92 5.64
C ALA A 294 2.22 24.54 4.25
N ARG A 295 1.21 25.27 3.78
CA ARG A 295 1.31 26.13 2.61
C ARG A 295 0.57 27.45 2.84
N ASN A 296 1.32 28.51 3.03
CA ASN A 296 0.79 29.83 3.38
C ASN A 296 1.01 30.84 2.24
N GLY A 297 0.02 30.92 1.33
CA GLY A 297 -0.09 32.03 0.38
C GLY A 297 0.73 31.92 -0.92
N ALA A 298 1.84 31.21 -0.97
CA ALA A 298 2.58 30.98 -2.21
C ALA A 298 1.81 30.02 -3.14
N GLY A 299 1.92 30.24 -4.44
CA GLY A 299 1.37 29.27 -5.42
C GLY A 299 2.19 27.98 -5.43
N ILE A 300 1.63 26.93 -5.99
CA ILE A 300 2.32 25.65 -6.20
C ILE A 300 3.25 25.79 -7.40
N GLY A 301 4.51 25.43 -7.25
CA GLY A 301 5.49 25.35 -8.35
C GLY A 301 5.30 24.07 -9.17
N ALA A 302 5.58 24.16 -10.48
CA ALA A 302 5.60 22.98 -11.36
C ALA A 302 6.81 22.10 -11.04
N VAL A 303 6.67 20.79 -11.22
CA VAL A 303 7.72 19.80 -11.00
C VAL A 303 7.84 18.80 -12.14
N GLU A 304 9.01 18.17 -12.25
CA GLU A 304 9.25 17.03 -13.11
C GLU A 304 9.61 15.82 -12.25
N VAL A 305 8.84 14.72 -12.37
CA VAL A 305 8.98 13.53 -11.52
C VAL A 305 8.88 12.27 -12.36
N THR A 306 9.76 11.31 -12.04
CA THR A 306 9.70 9.94 -12.56
C THR A 306 9.47 8.98 -11.40
N THR A 307 8.44 8.13 -11.50
CA THR A 307 8.22 7.08 -10.50
C THR A 307 9.34 6.05 -10.57
N SER A 308 9.76 5.55 -9.42
CA SER A 308 10.77 4.48 -9.35
C SER A 308 10.65 3.71 -8.03
N PRO A 309 11.21 2.48 -7.97
CA PRO A 309 11.27 1.73 -6.71
C PRO A 309 11.91 2.54 -5.59
N PHE A 310 11.55 2.22 -4.35
CA PHE A 310 12.12 2.89 -3.18
C PHE A 310 13.68 2.84 -3.20
N PRO A 311 14.37 3.96 -2.89
CA PRO A 311 13.86 5.19 -2.27
C PRO A 311 13.38 6.28 -3.25
N GLY A 312 13.11 5.96 -4.50
CA GLY A 312 12.59 6.91 -5.46
C GLY A 312 11.12 7.30 -5.21
N PHE A 313 10.56 8.15 -6.09
CA PHE A 313 9.19 8.61 -5.95
C PHE A 313 8.20 7.46 -6.16
N PRO A 314 7.33 7.17 -5.17
CA PRO A 314 6.48 5.99 -5.21
C PRO A 314 5.34 6.13 -6.23
N THR A 315 5.14 5.11 -7.06
CA THR A 315 4.02 5.04 -8.01
C THR A 315 2.65 5.16 -7.31
N ASP A 316 2.53 4.78 -6.04
CA ASP A 316 1.31 4.91 -5.24
C ASP A 316 0.94 6.37 -4.88
N LEU A 317 1.84 7.34 -5.12
CA LEU A 317 1.59 8.78 -4.98
C LEU A 317 1.52 9.53 -6.31
N GLN A 318 1.67 8.84 -7.44
CA GLN A 318 1.68 9.45 -8.77
C GLN A 318 0.40 10.23 -9.06
N ALA A 319 -0.77 9.63 -8.83
CA ALA A 319 -2.06 10.24 -9.12
C ALA A 319 -2.35 11.46 -8.24
N GLN A 320 -1.96 11.39 -6.95
CA GLN A 320 -2.11 12.49 -6.00
C GLN A 320 -1.24 13.69 -6.39
N LEU A 321 0.02 13.43 -6.80
CA LEU A 321 0.89 14.47 -7.32
C LEU A 321 0.31 15.08 -8.60
N MET A 322 -0.23 14.26 -9.51
CA MET A 322 -0.86 14.76 -10.73
C MET A 322 -2.02 15.68 -10.42
N ALA A 323 -2.90 15.32 -9.47
CA ALA A 323 -3.97 16.19 -9.02
C ALA A 323 -3.43 17.53 -8.48
N LEU A 324 -2.40 17.50 -7.64
CA LEU A 324 -1.75 18.71 -7.12
C LEU A 324 -1.20 19.60 -8.25
N MET A 325 -0.56 19.01 -9.26
CA MET A 325 0.04 19.74 -10.37
C MET A 325 -1.00 20.40 -11.29
N THR A 326 -2.26 19.99 -11.25
CA THR A 326 -3.33 20.71 -12.00
C THR A 326 -3.49 22.17 -11.56
N ARG A 327 -2.99 22.53 -10.37
CA ARG A 327 -3.02 23.89 -9.81
C ARG A 327 -1.64 24.55 -9.75
N ALA A 328 -0.60 23.92 -10.30
CA ALA A 328 0.75 24.47 -10.31
C ALA A 328 0.88 25.67 -11.27
N LYS A 329 1.82 26.57 -10.99
CA LYS A 329 2.21 27.62 -11.92
C LYS A 329 3.18 27.04 -12.93
N GLY A 330 2.74 26.93 -14.20
CA GLY A 330 3.53 26.35 -15.29
C GLY A 330 3.14 24.92 -15.64
N THR A 331 4.04 24.22 -16.32
CA THR A 331 3.83 22.88 -16.85
C THR A 331 4.64 21.89 -16.05
N SER A 332 4.00 20.84 -15.55
CA SER A 332 4.63 19.72 -14.84
C SER A 332 4.68 18.49 -15.72
N HIS A 333 5.66 17.63 -15.47
CA HIS A 333 5.81 16.35 -16.15
C HIS A 333 5.89 15.21 -15.14
N ILE A 334 5.10 14.17 -15.37
CA ILE A 334 5.14 12.95 -14.56
C ILE A 334 5.32 11.75 -15.48
N THR A 335 6.41 11.00 -15.28
CA THR A 335 6.69 9.76 -16.00
C THR A 335 6.45 8.56 -15.10
N GLU A 336 5.59 7.62 -15.51
CA GLU A 336 5.23 6.41 -14.77
C GLU A 336 5.98 5.20 -15.32
N THR A 337 6.98 4.72 -14.61
CA THR A 337 7.84 3.62 -15.07
C THR A 337 7.52 2.27 -14.44
N ILE A 338 6.59 2.23 -13.48
CA ILE A 338 6.28 1.01 -12.71
C ILE A 338 5.07 0.26 -13.28
N PHE A 339 4.00 1.01 -13.64
CA PHE A 339 2.75 0.43 -14.14
C PHE A 339 2.24 1.18 -15.37
N GLU A 340 2.24 0.52 -16.51
CA GLU A 340 1.96 1.09 -17.83
C GLU A 340 0.56 1.72 -17.98
N ASN A 341 -0.45 1.22 -17.25
CA ASN A 341 -1.84 1.70 -17.37
C ASN A 341 -2.28 2.57 -16.19
N ARG A 342 -1.36 3.19 -15.46
CA ARG A 342 -1.71 3.90 -14.22
C ARG A 342 -2.14 5.35 -14.46
N PHE A 343 -2.87 5.62 -15.53
CA PHE A 343 -3.38 6.94 -15.91
C PHE A 343 -4.91 7.02 -16.01
N MET A 344 -5.64 6.01 -15.55
CA MET A 344 -7.10 5.94 -15.67
C MET A 344 -7.85 7.11 -15.01
N HIS A 345 -7.25 7.74 -14.00
CA HIS A 345 -7.80 8.91 -13.30
C HIS A 345 -7.72 10.22 -14.11
N VAL A 346 -6.90 10.26 -15.15
CA VAL A 346 -6.69 11.48 -15.97
C VAL A 346 -8.01 11.98 -16.55
N GLN A 347 -8.84 11.11 -17.11
CA GLN A 347 -10.12 11.51 -17.68
C GLN A 347 -11.06 12.13 -16.65
N GLU A 348 -11.04 11.63 -15.41
CA GLU A 348 -11.86 12.18 -14.34
C GLU A 348 -11.30 13.53 -13.83
N LEU A 349 -9.97 13.73 -13.81
CA LEU A 349 -9.37 15.03 -13.52
C LEU A 349 -9.70 16.05 -14.63
N VAL A 350 -9.70 15.63 -15.89
CA VAL A 350 -10.11 16.48 -17.03
C VAL A 350 -11.60 16.90 -16.89
N ARG A 351 -12.47 16.02 -16.37
CA ARG A 351 -13.87 16.40 -16.06
C ARG A 351 -13.97 17.52 -15.02
N LEU A 352 -12.99 17.63 -14.12
CA LEU A 352 -12.89 18.74 -13.17
C LEU A 352 -12.21 19.99 -13.78
N GLY A 353 -11.89 19.99 -15.07
CA GLY A 353 -11.30 21.11 -15.78
C GLY A 353 -9.76 21.11 -15.82
N ALA A 354 -9.11 19.99 -15.49
CA ALA A 354 -7.66 19.88 -15.61
C ALA A 354 -7.21 19.80 -17.08
N HIS A 355 -6.04 20.36 -17.38
CA HIS A 355 -5.38 20.25 -18.69
C HIS A 355 -4.23 19.23 -18.60
N ILE A 356 -4.47 18.02 -19.08
CA ILE A 356 -3.51 16.92 -19.02
C ILE A 356 -3.42 16.24 -20.38
N GLN A 357 -2.20 16.06 -20.87
CA GLN A 357 -1.90 15.31 -22.08
C GLN A 357 -1.06 14.10 -21.73
N LEU A 358 -1.41 12.94 -22.32
CA LEU A 358 -0.67 11.69 -22.15
C LEU A 358 0.10 11.37 -23.43
N ASP A 359 1.37 11.00 -23.27
CA ASP A 359 2.22 10.47 -24.34
C ASP A 359 2.99 9.25 -23.79
N GLY A 360 2.48 8.06 -24.10
CA GLY A 360 3.01 6.80 -23.57
C GLY A 360 2.97 6.75 -22.04
N ASP A 361 4.13 6.70 -21.42
CA ASP A 361 4.34 6.66 -19.97
C ASP A 361 4.44 8.05 -19.32
N ARG A 362 4.36 9.12 -20.11
CA ARG A 362 4.52 10.50 -19.66
C ARG A 362 3.21 11.27 -19.68
N ALA A 363 2.90 11.94 -18.59
CA ALA A 363 1.84 12.93 -18.49
C ALA A 363 2.42 14.35 -18.45
N THR A 364 1.88 15.24 -19.28
CA THR A 364 2.14 16.68 -19.27
C THR A 364 0.93 17.38 -18.68
N ILE A 365 1.11 18.10 -17.58
CA ILE A 365 0.05 18.76 -16.81
C ILE A 365 0.26 20.27 -16.87
N GLU A 366 -0.66 20.99 -17.50
CA GLU A 366 -0.69 22.45 -17.49
C GLU A 366 -1.55 22.92 -16.32
N GLY A 367 -0.98 23.73 -15.44
CA GLY A 367 -1.72 24.23 -14.27
C GLY A 367 -2.83 25.20 -14.67
N VAL A 368 -4.01 25.04 -14.08
CA VAL A 368 -5.19 25.87 -14.33
C VAL A 368 -5.48 26.81 -13.15
N LYS A 369 -6.18 27.92 -13.41
CA LYS A 369 -6.54 28.91 -12.38
C LYS A 369 -7.57 28.37 -11.38
N ALA A 370 -8.50 27.54 -11.83
CA ALA A 370 -9.53 26.91 -11.03
C ALA A 370 -9.90 25.56 -11.60
N LEU A 371 -10.26 24.63 -10.74
CA LEU A 371 -10.97 23.40 -11.09
C LEU A 371 -12.45 23.63 -10.80
N THR A 372 -13.33 22.92 -11.47
CA THR A 372 -14.80 23.03 -11.30
C THR A 372 -15.36 21.70 -10.82
N GLY A 373 -16.18 21.75 -9.79
CA GLY A 373 -16.84 20.55 -9.25
C GLY A 373 -17.74 19.87 -10.26
N ALA A 374 -17.68 18.55 -10.31
CA ALA A 374 -18.48 17.70 -11.19
C ALA A 374 -18.66 16.30 -10.58
N PRO A 375 -19.66 15.52 -11.04
CA PRO A 375 -19.71 14.11 -10.74
C PRO A 375 -18.52 13.37 -11.38
N VAL A 376 -17.76 12.63 -10.56
CA VAL A 376 -16.60 11.85 -10.98
C VAL A 376 -16.67 10.41 -10.45
N MET A 377 -15.89 9.52 -11.04
CA MET A 377 -15.93 8.10 -10.75
C MET A 377 -14.58 7.60 -10.26
N ALA A 378 -14.55 7.03 -9.07
CA ALA A 378 -13.37 6.34 -8.54
C ALA A 378 -13.04 5.12 -9.42
N THR A 379 -11.78 4.96 -9.81
CA THR A 379 -11.30 3.93 -10.76
C THR A 379 -10.49 2.82 -10.10
N ASP A 380 -9.67 3.16 -9.12
CA ASP A 380 -8.87 2.23 -8.32
C ASP A 380 -8.58 2.81 -6.92
N LEU A 381 -7.94 2.03 -6.06
CA LEU A 381 -7.76 2.37 -4.65
C LEU A 381 -6.82 3.59 -4.40
N ARG A 382 -5.86 3.86 -5.28
CA ARG A 382 -4.88 4.96 -5.12
C ARG A 382 -5.23 6.16 -5.99
N ALA A 383 -5.57 5.92 -7.25
CA ALA A 383 -5.97 6.99 -8.14
C ALA A 383 -7.25 7.71 -7.69
N SER A 384 -8.17 7.01 -7.06
CA SER A 384 -9.44 7.60 -6.58
C SER A 384 -9.25 8.75 -5.61
N VAL A 385 -8.22 8.72 -4.75
CA VAL A 385 -7.98 9.81 -3.80
C VAL A 385 -7.45 11.08 -4.49
N SER A 386 -6.88 10.98 -5.68
CA SER A 386 -6.51 12.17 -6.47
C SER A 386 -7.73 13.03 -6.81
N LEU A 387 -8.88 12.40 -7.05
CA LEU A 387 -10.14 13.09 -7.30
C LEU A 387 -10.65 13.82 -6.04
N VAL A 388 -10.44 13.24 -4.86
CA VAL A 388 -10.75 13.92 -3.59
C VAL A 388 -9.85 15.15 -3.43
N ILE A 389 -8.52 14.99 -3.65
CA ILE A 389 -7.56 16.12 -3.56
C ILE A 389 -7.95 17.24 -4.53
N ALA A 390 -8.27 16.93 -5.77
CA ALA A 390 -8.70 17.91 -6.76
C ALA A 390 -10.02 18.58 -6.33
N ALA A 391 -10.99 17.80 -5.85
CA ALA A 391 -12.29 18.29 -5.41
C ALA A 391 -12.21 19.26 -4.21
N LEU A 392 -11.25 19.04 -3.27
CA LEU A 392 -11.02 19.94 -2.14
C LEU A 392 -10.68 21.40 -2.56
N ALA A 393 -10.15 21.58 -3.78
CA ALA A 393 -9.79 22.89 -4.33
C ALA A 393 -10.67 23.31 -5.52
N ALA A 394 -11.66 22.50 -5.92
CA ALA A 394 -12.57 22.84 -7.01
C ALA A 394 -13.63 23.83 -6.58
N GLU A 395 -14.07 24.69 -7.51
CA GLU A 395 -15.20 25.59 -7.30
C GLU A 395 -16.53 24.80 -7.42
N GLY A 396 -17.40 24.95 -6.45
CA GLY A 396 -18.69 24.25 -6.40
C GLY A 396 -18.60 22.88 -5.73
N GLU A 397 -19.51 21.98 -6.12
CA GLU A 397 -19.68 20.67 -5.49
C GLU A 397 -19.17 19.54 -6.41
N THR A 398 -18.42 18.61 -5.85
CA THR A 398 -17.98 17.38 -6.51
C THR A 398 -18.64 16.18 -5.86
N MET A 399 -19.18 15.26 -6.68
CA MET A 399 -19.70 13.97 -6.24
C MET A 399 -18.78 12.84 -6.69
N VAL A 400 -18.08 12.22 -5.74
CA VAL A 400 -17.23 11.07 -6.02
C VAL A 400 -18.05 9.79 -5.87
N ASN A 401 -18.20 9.04 -6.94
CA ASN A 401 -18.91 7.76 -7.00
C ASN A 401 -17.95 6.58 -6.83
N ARG A 402 -18.46 5.39 -6.51
CA ARG A 402 -17.72 4.13 -6.31
C ARG A 402 -16.65 4.23 -5.21
N VAL A 403 -16.98 4.86 -4.09
CA VAL A 403 -16.04 5.13 -2.99
C VAL A 403 -15.51 3.87 -2.30
N TYR A 404 -16.08 2.70 -2.56
CA TYR A 404 -15.53 1.42 -2.10
C TYR A 404 -14.08 1.18 -2.55
N HIS A 405 -13.62 1.86 -3.60
CA HIS A 405 -12.20 1.87 -3.98
C HIS A 405 -11.35 2.62 -2.96
N LEU A 406 -11.84 3.73 -2.40
CA LEU A 406 -11.15 4.48 -1.34
C LEU A 406 -11.06 3.66 -0.05
N ASP A 407 -12.12 2.96 0.33
CA ASP A 407 -12.19 2.13 1.55
C ASP A 407 -11.16 0.97 1.56
N ARG A 408 -10.61 0.64 0.41
CA ARG A 408 -9.53 -0.35 0.30
C ARG A 408 -8.17 0.19 0.74
N GLY A 409 -7.94 1.50 0.66
CA GLY A 409 -6.63 2.12 0.82
C GLY A 409 -6.53 3.24 1.85
N PHE A 410 -7.66 3.81 2.29
CA PHE A 410 -7.71 4.93 3.21
C PHE A 410 -8.75 4.69 4.31
N GLU A 411 -8.30 4.76 5.56
CA GLU A 411 -9.16 4.60 6.73
C GLU A 411 -9.82 5.93 7.08
N ARG A 412 -11.18 5.99 7.01
CA ARG A 412 -11.98 7.14 7.45
C ARG A 412 -11.51 8.47 6.82
N LEU A 413 -11.28 8.45 5.53
CA LEU A 413 -10.73 9.60 4.79
C LEU A 413 -11.56 10.86 5.01
N GLU A 414 -12.89 10.75 4.86
CA GLU A 414 -13.83 11.85 5.03
C GLU A 414 -13.83 12.41 6.45
N ASP A 415 -13.77 11.56 7.48
CA ASP A 415 -13.73 11.99 8.88
C ASP A 415 -12.45 12.75 9.19
N LYS A 416 -11.28 12.24 8.73
CA LYS A 416 -9.98 12.86 8.95
C LYS A 416 -9.87 14.23 8.28
N LEU A 417 -10.35 14.35 7.04
CA LEU A 417 -10.35 15.61 6.31
C LEU A 417 -11.37 16.59 6.88
N SER A 418 -12.57 16.13 7.23
CA SER A 418 -13.61 16.97 7.87
C SER A 418 -13.13 17.52 9.22
N ALA A 419 -12.42 16.72 10.03
CA ALA A 419 -11.83 17.16 11.29
C ALA A 419 -10.81 18.30 11.12
N CYS A 420 -10.23 18.43 9.91
CA CYS A 420 -9.32 19.52 9.54
C CYS A 420 -10.01 20.68 8.79
N GLY A 421 -11.33 20.68 8.71
CA GLY A 421 -12.12 21.78 8.15
C GLY A 421 -12.57 21.60 6.69
N ALA A 422 -12.33 20.44 6.08
CA ALA A 422 -12.90 20.14 4.76
C ALA A 422 -14.42 20.01 4.83
N ALA A 423 -15.13 20.57 3.85
CA ALA A 423 -16.55 20.34 3.64
C ALA A 423 -16.74 19.06 2.81
N ILE A 424 -16.64 17.92 3.49
CA ILE A 424 -16.68 16.58 2.90
C ILE A 424 -17.58 15.68 3.74
N GLU A 425 -18.43 14.90 3.08
CA GLU A 425 -19.31 13.94 3.74
C GLU A 425 -19.56 12.69 2.89
N ARG A 426 -19.78 11.57 3.57
CA ARG A 426 -20.22 10.32 2.94
C ARG A 426 -21.75 10.29 2.89
N ILE A 427 -22.29 10.01 1.71
CA ILE A 427 -23.73 9.85 1.47
C ILE A 427 -23.97 8.36 1.19
N SER A 428 -24.72 7.72 2.08
CA SER A 428 -25.19 6.35 1.91
C SER A 428 -26.17 6.27 0.74
N GLY A 429 -26.00 5.25 -0.13
CA GLY A 429 -26.80 5.07 -1.32
C GLY A 429 -27.37 3.67 -1.48
#